data_f7d6fc7e0a66c129521e9e01d96129c5
#
_entry.id   f7d6fc7e0a66c129521e9e01d96129c5
#
_cell.length_a   1.000
_cell.length_b   1.000
_cell.length_c   1.000
_cell.angle_alpha   90.00
_cell.angle_beta   90.00
_cell.angle_gamma   90.00
#
_symmetry.space_group_name_H-M   'P 1'
#
loop_
_entity.id
_entity.type
_entity.pdbx_description
1 polymer ?
#
loop_
_entity_poly.entity_id
_entity_poly.type
_entity_poly.pdbx_seq_one_letter_code
_entity_poly.pdbx_strand_id
1 'polypeptide(L)'
;MGLFDKKYCDVCGERIGLLGNRKLEDGNLCKDCARKLSPWFSERRNSSVNEIKRQLEYREENRGRVEVFHITRTLGSGTKLLLDEDAGLFMVTSAKNIAEANPDVLALSDVTGCTLDVEENSKELLHEDKDGNEVSYNPPRYEYSYDFYIIVNVNNPYFNEMRFRINPNSVEISPPPSIRPGVTLRFNPETNAEYKKYKQLGEEIRQILVKVRDDAREKIEQAAAPKTAVSCPYCGATTTPDASGCCEYCGGALMG
;
A
#
# COMPACT_ATOMS: atom_id res chain seq x y z
N MET A 1 -14.16 -5.04 -39.02
CA MET A 1 -12.80 -4.64 -38.62
C MET A 1 -11.91 -5.85 -38.76
N GLY A 2 -10.87 -5.77 -39.59
CA GLY A 2 -9.99 -6.89 -39.90
C GLY A 2 -9.12 -7.28 -38.72
N LEU A 3 -8.86 -8.57 -38.53
CA LEU A 3 -8.01 -9.10 -37.43
C LEU A 3 -6.55 -8.58 -37.49
N PHE A 4 -6.18 -7.81 -38.50
CA PHE A 4 -4.82 -7.33 -38.77
C PHE A 4 -4.68 -5.80 -38.85
N ASP A 5 -5.68 -5.04 -38.39
CA ASP A 5 -5.56 -3.57 -38.38
C ASP A 5 -4.43 -3.15 -37.41
N LYS A 6 -3.47 -2.37 -37.95
CA LYS A 6 -2.35 -1.83 -37.17
C LYS A 6 -2.88 -0.88 -36.10
N LYS A 7 -2.64 -1.20 -34.84
CA LYS A 7 -3.00 -0.33 -33.71
C LYS A 7 -1.81 0.49 -33.26
N TYR A 8 -2.06 1.71 -32.87
CA TYR A 8 -1.07 2.65 -32.32
C TYR A 8 -1.47 3.06 -30.91
N CYS A 9 -0.49 3.41 -30.12
CA CYS A 9 -0.69 3.88 -28.75
C CYS A 9 -1.11 5.36 -28.78
N ASP A 10 -2.26 5.68 -28.22
CA ASP A 10 -2.80 7.06 -28.19
C ASP A 10 -2.05 7.99 -27.21
N VAL A 11 -1.08 7.43 -26.45
CA VAL A 11 -0.21 8.18 -25.55
C VAL A 11 1.15 8.49 -26.19
N CYS A 12 1.88 7.50 -26.70
CA CYS A 12 3.24 7.68 -27.23
C CYS A 12 3.33 7.59 -28.75
N GLY A 13 2.25 7.26 -29.46
CA GLY A 13 2.22 7.11 -30.92
C GLY A 13 2.85 5.82 -31.46
N GLU A 14 3.50 5.02 -30.63
CA GLU A 14 4.20 3.80 -31.04
C GLU A 14 3.23 2.71 -31.52
N ARG A 15 3.69 1.91 -32.49
CA ARG A 15 2.90 0.77 -33.00
C ARG A 15 2.77 -0.29 -31.94
N ILE A 16 1.54 -0.74 -31.70
CA ILE A 16 1.22 -1.82 -30.75
C ILE A 16 1.35 -3.17 -31.45
N GLY A 17 2.18 -4.05 -30.90
CA GLY A 17 2.31 -5.44 -31.38
C GLY A 17 1.07 -6.29 -31.09
N LEU A 18 1.03 -7.50 -31.65
CA LEU A 18 -0.14 -8.38 -31.73
C LEU A 18 -0.84 -8.63 -30.37
N LEU A 19 -0.10 -8.74 -29.26
CA LEU A 19 -0.63 -8.97 -27.89
C LEU A 19 -0.33 -7.79 -26.94
N GLY A 20 0.15 -6.66 -27.47
CA GLY A 20 0.61 -5.51 -26.69
C GLY A 20 -0.48 -4.52 -26.31
N ASN A 21 -1.67 -4.61 -26.90
CA ASN A 21 -2.73 -3.63 -26.67
C ASN A 21 -3.35 -3.76 -25.29
N ARG A 22 -3.36 -2.64 -24.58
CA ARG A 22 -4.09 -2.43 -23.32
C ARG A 22 -5.22 -1.45 -23.61
N LYS A 23 -6.41 -1.99 -23.98
CA LYS A 23 -7.57 -1.18 -24.35
C LYS A 23 -7.95 -0.22 -23.23
N LEU A 24 -8.26 1.03 -23.63
CA LEU A 24 -8.86 2.09 -22.81
C LEU A 24 -10.34 2.22 -23.18
N GLU A 25 -11.06 3.11 -22.50
CA GLU A 25 -12.45 3.42 -22.84
C GLU A 25 -12.55 3.95 -24.28
N ASP A 26 -11.75 4.93 -24.64
CA ASP A 26 -11.77 5.68 -25.90
C ASP A 26 -10.52 5.50 -26.77
N GLY A 27 -9.60 4.56 -26.42
CA GLY A 27 -8.33 4.42 -27.14
C GLY A 27 -7.56 3.14 -26.85
N ASN A 28 -6.29 3.17 -27.26
CA ASN A 28 -5.34 2.07 -27.13
C ASN A 28 -4.07 2.51 -26.42
N LEU A 29 -3.56 1.67 -25.54
CA LEU A 29 -2.34 1.91 -24.79
C LEU A 29 -1.33 0.78 -25.07
N CYS A 30 -0.07 1.10 -25.33
CA CYS A 30 0.99 0.10 -25.47
C CYS A 30 1.40 -0.47 -24.10
N LYS A 31 2.07 -1.62 -24.12
CA LYS A 31 2.53 -2.30 -22.91
C LYS A 31 3.54 -1.44 -22.13
N ASP A 32 4.34 -0.65 -22.81
CA ASP A 32 5.40 0.15 -22.19
C ASP A 32 4.82 1.39 -21.47
N CYS A 33 3.83 2.07 -22.07
CA CYS A 33 3.09 3.11 -21.38
C CYS A 33 2.28 2.55 -20.20
N ALA A 34 1.67 1.37 -20.37
CA ALA A 34 0.90 0.74 -19.29
C ALA A 34 1.76 0.36 -18.07
N ARG A 35 3.04 -0.01 -18.27
CA ARG A 35 3.96 -0.31 -17.16
C ARG A 35 4.38 0.91 -16.35
N LYS A 36 4.23 2.11 -16.90
CA LYS A 36 4.56 3.36 -16.21
C LYS A 36 3.45 3.83 -15.26
N LEU A 37 2.23 3.28 -15.41
CA LEU A 37 1.12 3.59 -14.51
C LEU A 37 1.42 3.06 -13.10
N SER A 38 0.73 3.61 -12.09
CA SER A 38 0.80 3.10 -10.74
C SER A 38 0.37 1.63 -10.69
N PRO A 39 1.06 0.76 -9.93
CA PRO A 39 0.64 -0.62 -9.73
C PRO A 39 -0.72 -0.73 -9.00
N TRP A 40 -1.12 0.33 -8.28
CA TRP A 40 -2.38 0.41 -7.55
C TRP A 40 -3.55 0.90 -8.41
N PHE A 41 -3.28 1.42 -9.61
CA PHE A 41 -4.29 1.92 -10.53
C PHE A 41 -4.95 0.78 -11.31
N SER A 42 -6.13 0.34 -10.86
CA SER A 42 -6.89 -0.78 -11.44
C SER A 42 -7.82 -0.34 -12.60
N GLU A 43 -8.28 0.93 -12.60
CA GLU A 43 -9.35 1.43 -13.48
C GLU A 43 -8.92 1.75 -14.93
N ARG A 44 -7.72 1.34 -15.33
CA ARG A 44 -7.17 1.61 -16.68
C ARG A 44 -8.14 1.32 -17.83
N ARG A 45 -8.91 0.22 -17.76
CA ARG A 45 -9.81 -0.20 -18.84
C ARG A 45 -11.00 0.74 -18.99
N ASN A 46 -11.42 1.36 -17.91
CA ASN A 46 -12.56 2.28 -17.83
C ASN A 46 -12.11 3.74 -17.90
N SER A 47 -10.82 3.99 -18.15
CA SER A 47 -10.25 5.32 -18.23
C SER A 47 -10.06 5.76 -19.67
N SER A 48 -10.29 7.05 -19.91
CA SER A 48 -10.00 7.71 -21.18
C SER A 48 -8.51 7.93 -21.40
N VAL A 49 -8.10 8.18 -22.64
CA VAL A 49 -6.72 8.55 -22.99
C VAL A 49 -6.23 9.75 -22.20
N ASN A 50 -7.10 10.74 -21.96
CA ASN A 50 -6.73 11.94 -21.20
C ASN A 50 -6.50 11.66 -19.72
N GLU A 51 -7.28 10.78 -19.11
CA GLU A 51 -7.06 10.34 -17.71
C GLU A 51 -5.76 9.57 -17.57
N ILE A 52 -5.44 8.69 -18.54
CA ILE A 52 -4.16 7.97 -18.58
C ILE A 52 -2.98 8.95 -18.70
N LYS A 53 -3.08 9.99 -19.54
CA LYS A 53 -2.03 11.01 -19.65
C LYS A 53 -1.79 11.73 -18.34
N ARG A 54 -2.86 12.18 -17.66
CA ARG A 54 -2.76 12.81 -16.33
C ARG A 54 -2.14 11.88 -15.29
N GLN A 55 -2.52 10.60 -15.31
CA GLN A 55 -1.92 9.63 -14.39
C GLN A 55 -0.42 9.42 -14.68
N LEU A 56 0.00 9.46 -15.94
CA LEU A 56 1.42 9.39 -16.31
C LEU A 56 2.19 10.66 -15.91
N GLU A 57 1.59 11.84 -15.99
CA GLU A 57 2.14 13.10 -15.48
C GLU A 57 2.35 13.02 -13.96
N TYR A 58 1.33 12.56 -13.22
CA TYR A 58 1.46 12.28 -11.78
C TYR A 58 2.61 11.32 -11.47
N ARG A 59 2.79 10.25 -12.28
CA ARG A 59 3.90 9.29 -12.11
C ARG A 59 5.27 9.92 -12.39
N GLU A 60 5.33 10.88 -13.28
CA GLU A 60 6.59 11.61 -13.56
C GLU A 60 6.93 12.59 -12.43
N GLU A 61 5.95 13.31 -11.89
CA GLU A 61 6.11 14.13 -10.68
C GLU A 61 6.53 13.29 -9.46
N ASN A 62 6.01 12.06 -9.34
CA ASN A 62 6.36 11.14 -8.27
C ASN A 62 7.86 10.78 -8.25
N ARG A 63 8.56 10.81 -9.41
CA ARG A 63 10.03 10.58 -9.45
C ARG A 63 10.78 11.55 -8.58
N GLY A 64 10.43 12.83 -8.64
CA GLY A 64 11.04 13.84 -7.78
C GLY A 64 10.79 13.58 -6.29
N ARG A 65 9.62 13.05 -5.92
CA ARG A 65 9.32 12.64 -4.54
C ARG A 65 10.15 11.43 -4.11
N VAL A 66 10.34 10.44 -5.00
CA VAL A 66 11.19 9.27 -4.73
C VAL A 66 12.65 9.66 -4.53
N GLU A 67 13.16 10.62 -5.31
CA GLU A 67 14.55 11.09 -5.23
C GLU A 67 14.88 11.76 -3.89
N VAL A 68 13.92 12.47 -3.30
CA VAL A 68 14.11 13.18 -2.01
C VAL A 68 13.63 12.39 -0.80
N PHE A 69 13.08 11.20 -0.98
CA PHE A 69 12.53 10.38 0.09
C PHE A 69 13.64 9.85 1.00
N HIS A 70 13.57 10.19 2.29
CA HIS A 70 14.52 9.73 3.29
C HIS A 70 13.93 8.58 4.10
N ILE A 71 14.49 7.37 3.96
CA ILE A 71 14.01 6.18 4.66
C ILE A 71 14.42 6.26 6.13
N THR A 72 13.46 6.53 7.01
CA THR A 72 13.64 6.52 8.47
C THR A 72 13.30 5.16 9.07
N ARG A 73 12.34 4.45 8.47
CA ARG A 73 11.91 3.13 8.93
C ARG A 73 11.55 2.20 7.77
N THR A 74 11.88 0.92 7.95
CA THR A 74 11.52 -0.15 7.00
C THR A 74 10.78 -1.27 7.73
N LEU A 75 9.60 -1.66 7.22
CA LEU A 75 8.79 -2.76 7.73
C LEU A 75 8.58 -3.80 6.62
N GLY A 76 8.75 -5.07 6.97
CA GLY A 76 8.69 -6.17 6.01
C GLY A 76 10.03 -6.51 5.37
N SER A 77 10.09 -7.63 4.65
CA SER A 77 11.33 -8.15 4.04
C SER A 77 11.22 -8.40 2.53
N GLY A 78 10.07 -8.85 2.05
CA GLY A 78 9.75 -9.02 0.62
C GLY A 78 9.17 -7.73 0.04
N THR A 79 7.87 -7.57 0.13
CA THR A 79 7.24 -6.27 -0.01
C THR A 79 7.48 -5.49 1.27
N LYS A 80 7.93 -4.26 1.13
CA LYS A 80 8.34 -3.38 2.23
C LYS A 80 7.45 -2.17 2.27
N LEU A 81 7.03 -1.78 3.46
CA LEU A 81 6.55 -0.45 3.76
C LEU A 81 7.75 0.38 4.22
N LEU A 82 8.04 1.45 3.52
CA LEU A 82 9.10 2.41 3.82
C LEU A 82 8.45 3.71 4.32
N LEU A 83 8.97 4.25 5.41
CA LEU A 83 8.48 5.48 6.02
C LEU A 83 9.58 6.54 5.96
N ASP A 84 9.17 7.77 5.67
CA ASP A 84 9.89 9.00 5.95
C ASP A 84 9.08 9.74 7.03
N GLU A 85 9.41 9.44 8.29
CA GLU A 85 8.66 9.97 9.45
C GLU A 85 8.88 11.48 9.61
N ASP A 86 10.03 12.00 9.14
CA ASP A 86 10.36 13.43 9.21
C ASP A 86 9.52 14.24 8.22
N ALA A 87 9.36 13.74 6.99
CA ALA A 87 8.55 14.36 5.95
C ALA A 87 7.06 13.95 6.02
N GLY A 88 6.71 12.97 6.85
CA GLY A 88 5.35 12.45 6.94
C GLY A 88 4.89 11.70 5.69
N LEU A 89 5.81 10.95 5.05
CA LEU A 89 5.58 10.24 3.81
C LEU A 89 5.75 8.72 3.96
N PHE A 90 5.16 7.96 3.04
CA PHE A 90 5.39 6.53 2.94
C PHE A 90 5.35 6.03 1.49
N MET A 91 5.95 4.87 1.26
CA MET A 91 5.82 4.12 0.02
C MET A 91 5.83 2.61 0.27
N VAL A 92 5.23 1.86 -0.64
CA VAL A 92 5.23 0.39 -0.62
C VAL A 92 5.94 -0.13 -1.86
N THR A 93 6.93 -1.00 -1.67
CA THR A 93 7.69 -1.56 -2.80
C THR A 93 8.33 -2.91 -2.46
N SER A 94 8.44 -3.78 -3.45
CA SER A 94 9.27 -4.99 -3.42
C SER A 94 10.57 -4.82 -4.23
N ALA A 95 10.74 -3.67 -4.89
CA ALA A 95 11.86 -3.43 -5.76
C ALA A 95 13.18 -3.26 -4.98
N LYS A 96 14.27 -3.75 -5.58
CA LYS A 96 15.63 -3.50 -5.10
C LYS A 96 16.12 -2.11 -5.49
N ASN A 97 15.80 -1.67 -6.73
CA ASN A 97 16.10 -0.33 -7.23
C ASN A 97 14.83 0.52 -7.14
N ILE A 98 14.73 1.33 -6.09
CA ILE A 98 13.56 2.17 -5.81
C ILE A 98 13.42 3.28 -6.84
N ALA A 99 14.52 3.91 -7.25
CA ALA A 99 14.49 5.00 -8.23
C ALA A 99 13.96 4.53 -9.60
N GLU A 100 14.38 3.35 -10.06
CA GLU A 100 13.89 2.76 -11.31
C GLU A 100 12.42 2.32 -11.21
N ALA A 101 12.04 1.71 -10.09
CA ALA A 101 10.68 1.21 -9.89
C ALA A 101 9.66 2.34 -9.72
N ASN A 102 10.11 3.50 -9.23
CA ASN A 102 9.28 4.67 -8.97
C ASN A 102 8.00 4.32 -8.18
N PRO A 103 8.08 3.75 -6.97
CA PRO A 103 6.89 3.45 -6.17
C PRO A 103 6.16 4.75 -5.80
N ASP A 104 4.84 4.68 -5.65
CA ASP A 104 4.04 5.83 -5.28
C ASP A 104 4.41 6.32 -3.87
N VAL A 105 4.84 7.58 -3.77
CA VAL A 105 5.10 8.27 -2.51
C VAL A 105 3.84 9.02 -2.09
N LEU A 106 3.29 8.68 -0.94
CA LEU A 106 2.04 9.23 -0.41
C LEU A 106 2.29 9.91 0.93
N ALA A 107 1.45 10.89 1.25
CA ALA A 107 1.47 11.48 2.58
C ALA A 107 0.79 10.54 3.59
N LEU A 108 1.34 10.45 4.80
CA LEU A 108 0.73 9.68 5.89
C LEU A 108 -0.65 10.23 6.28
N SER A 109 -0.87 11.54 6.11
CA SER A 109 -2.17 12.18 6.30
C SER A 109 -3.25 11.70 5.33
N ASP A 110 -2.86 11.18 4.16
CA ASP A 110 -3.79 10.65 3.16
C ASP A 110 -4.29 9.23 3.51
N VAL A 111 -3.68 8.57 4.50
CA VAL A 111 -4.14 7.26 4.98
C VAL A 111 -5.49 7.43 5.68
N THR A 112 -6.51 6.74 5.18
CA THR A 112 -7.86 6.73 5.74
C THR A 112 -8.14 5.50 6.59
N GLY A 113 -7.42 4.40 6.35
CA GLY A 113 -7.51 3.17 7.12
C GLY A 113 -6.36 2.22 6.85
N CYS A 114 -6.14 1.28 7.77
CA CYS A 114 -5.18 0.19 7.60
C CYS A 114 -5.70 -1.06 8.30
N THR A 115 -5.78 -2.18 7.58
CA THR A 115 -6.22 -3.47 8.11
C THR A 115 -5.23 -4.58 7.76
N LEU A 116 -5.11 -5.55 8.66
CA LEU A 116 -4.48 -6.84 8.40
C LEU A 116 -5.56 -7.82 7.95
N ASP A 117 -5.40 -8.38 6.76
CA ASP A 117 -6.25 -9.42 6.19
C ASP A 117 -5.44 -10.72 6.10
N VAL A 118 -5.97 -11.82 6.63
CA VAL A 118 -5.30 -13.13 6.63
C VAL A 118 -6.16 -14.09 5.81
N GLU A 119 -5.69 -14.42 4.62
CA GLU A 119 -6.34 -15.41 3.77
C GLU A 119 -5.91 -16.82 4.17
N GLU A 120 -6.89 -17.67 4.44
CA GLU A 120 -6.70 -19.09 4.69
C GLU A 120 -7.17 -19.89 3.48
N ASN A 121 -6.30 -20.76 3.00
CA ASN A 121 -6.65 -21.78 2.02
C ASN A 121 -6.42 -23.15 2.63
N SER A 122 -7.26 -24.13 2.28
CA SER A 122 -7.11 -25.51 2.71
C SER A 122 -7.12 -26.47 1.54
N LYS A 123 -6.26 -27.47 1.59
CA LYS A 123 -6.17 -28.55 0.62
C LYS A 123 -6.31 -29.88 1.36
N GLU A 124 -7.25 -30.73 0.89
CA GLU A 124 -7.39 -32.08 1.42
C GLU A 124 -6.17 -32.92 1.04
N LEU A 125 -5.63 -33.64 2.02
CA LEU A 125 -4.58 -34.62 1.83
C LEU A 125 -5.21 -35.97 1.47
N LEU A 126 -4.78 -36.51 0.34
CA LEU A 126 -5.17 -37.83 -0.13
C LEU A 126 -4.05 -38.83 0.11
N HIS A 127 -4.37 -40.11 0.08
CA HIS A 127 -3.40 -41.21 0.07
C HIS A 127 -3.79 -42.25 -0.98
N GLU A 128 -2.83 -43.01 -1.47
CA GLU A 128 -3.10 -44.09 -2.40
C GLU A 128 -3.66 -45.32 -1.66
N ASP A 129 -4.72 -45.91 -2.17
CA ASP A 129 -5.25 -47.20 -1.75
C ASP A 129 -4.44 -48.36 -2.35
N LYS A 130 -4.85 -49.60 -2.08
CA LYS A 130 -4.15 -50.80 -2.58
C LYS A 130 -4.21 -50.97 -4.10
N ASP A 131 -5.16 -50.30 -4.75
CA ASP A 131 -5.39 -50.31 -6.18
C ASP A 131 -4.78 -49.12 -6.90
N GLY A 132 -4.06 -48.24 -6.16
CA GLY A 132 -3.38 -47.05 -6.70
C GLY A 132 -4.29 -45.84 -6.90
N ASN A 133 -5.50 -45.82 -6.33
CA ASN A 133 -6.41 -44.69 -6.43
C ASN A 133 -6.13 -43.70 -5.27
N GLU A 134 -6.23 -42.41 -5.57
CA GLU A 134 -6.20 -41.38 -4.53
C GLU A 134 -7.52 -41.37 -3.75
N VAL A 135 -7.44 -41.59 -2.44
CA VAL A 135 -8.61 -41.66 -1.54
C VAL A 135 -8.38 -40.77 -0.31
N SER A 136 -9.48 -40.25 0.24
CA SER A 136 -9.45 -39.45 1.46
C SER A 136 -9.07 -40.28 2.68
N TYR A 137 -8.35 -39.65 3.61
CA TYR A 137 -8.20 -40.22 4.96
C TYR A 137 -9.54 -40.27 5.70
N ASN A 138 -9.65 -41.16 6.66
CA ASN A 138 -10.82 -41.22 7.54
C ASN A 138 -10.38 -41.07 9.02
N PRO A 139 -10.63 -39.94 9.67
CA PRO A 139 -11.26 -38.72 9.14
C PRO A 139 -10.38 -37.99 8.11
N PRO A 140 -10.96 -37.10 7.24
CA PRO A 140 -10.23 -36.28 6.29
C PRO A 140 -9.15 -35.43 6.95
N ARG A 141 -8.01 -35.28 6.25
CA ARG A 141 -6.88 -34.48 6.70
C ARG A 141 -6.68 -33.32 5.75
N TYR A 142 -6.31 -32.16 6.27
CA TYR A 142 -6.11 -30.95 5.50
C TYR A 142 -4.75 -30.35 5.79
N GLU A 143 -4.14 -29.80 4.76
CA GLU A 143 -3.05 -28.87 4.84
C GLU A 143 -3.60 -27.45 4.66
N TYR A 144 -3.14 -26.52 5.48
CA TYR A 144 -3.57 -25.14 5.45
C TYR A 144 -2.44 -24.25 4.99
N SER A 145 -2.75 -23.25 4.18
CA SER A 145 -1.81 -22.21 3.79
C SER A 145 -2.37 -20.83 4.09
N TYR A 146 -1.54 -19.95 4.64
CA TYR A 146 -1.93 -18.62 5.09
C TYR A 146 -1.12 -17.56 4.37
N ASP A 147 -1.82 -16.57 3.81
CA ASP A 147 -1.26 -15.38 3.21
C ASP A 147 -1.71 -14.13 3.99
N PHE A 148 -0.73 -13.31 4.36
CA PHE A 148 -0.95 -12.12 5.17
C PHE A 148 -0.88 -10.88 4.28
N TYR A 149 -1.97 -10.13 4.22
CA TYR A 149 -2.09 -8.91 3.44
C TYR A 149 -2.28 -7.71 4.33
N ILE A 150 -1.60 -6.62 4.00
CA ILE A 150 -1.94 -5.30 4.50
C ILE A 150 -2.77 -4.60 3.45
N ILE A 151 -3.88 -4.01 3.90
CA ILE A 151 -4.77 -3.18 3.09
C ILE A 151 -4.69 -1.78 3.67
N VAL A 152 -4.09 -0.86 2.92
CA VAL A 152 -4.00 0.56 3.26
C VAL A 152 -5.00 1.31 2.39
N ASN A 153 -6.01 1.91 3.03
CA ASN A 153 -6.93 2.80 2.35
C ASN A 153 -6.36 4.21 2.34
N VAL A 154 -6.40 4.87 1.19
CA VAL A 154 -5.77 6.18 0.98
C VAL A 154 -6.71 7.12 0.23
N ASN A 155 -6.55 8.42 0.47
CA ASN A 155 -7.19 9.47 -0.32
C ASN A 155 -6.25 9.89 -1.47
N ASN A 156 -6.30 9.16 -2.59
CA ASN A 156 -5.51 9.46 -3.78
C ASN A 156 -6.44 9.55 -5.01
N PRO A 157 -6.24 10.49 -5.96
CA PRO A 157 -7.13 10.67 -7.10
C PRO A 157 -7.17 9.49 -8.08
N TYR A 158 -6.22 8.55 -8.01
CA TYR A 158 -6.09 7.45 -8.97
C TYR A 158 -6.36 6.07 -8.37
N PHE A 159 -6.28 5.94 -7.05
CA PHE A 159 -6.58 4.70 -6.33
C PHE A 159 -6.92 5.02 -4.86
N ASN A 160 -7.74 4.18 -4.27
CA ASN A 160 -8.19 4.34 -2.88
C ASN A 160 -7.68 3.22 -1.96
N GLU A 161 -7.01 2.21 -2.53
CA GLU A 161 -6.56 1.04 -1.81
C GLU A 161 -5.19 0.55 -2.31
N MET A 162 -4.35 0.16 -1.37
CA MET A 162 -3.07 -0.51 -1.61
C MET A 162 -3.08 -1.84 -0.86
N ARG A 163 -3.30 -2.95 -1.57
CA ARG A 163 -3.29 -4.29 -1.00
C ARG A 163 -2.00 -5.01 -1.36
N PHE A 164 -1.22 -5.40 -0.36
CA PHE A 164 0.05 -6.09 -0.58
C PHE A 164 0.31 -7.18 0.44
N ARG A 165 0.95 -8.26 -0.03
CA ARG A 165 1.32 -9.41 0.79
C ARG A 165 2.63 -9.15 1.51
N ILE A 166 2.68 -9.46 2.81
CA ILE A 166 3.87 -9.26 3.66
C ILE A 166 4.70 -10.53 3.88
N ASN A 167 4.13 -11.71 3.67
CA ASN A 167 4.87 -12.97 3.68
C ASN A 167 5.33 -13.31 2.24
N PRO A 168 6.61 -13.62 2.01
CA PRO A 168 7.13 -13.94 0.66
C PRO A 168 6.57 -15.25 0.12
N ASN A 169 6.37 -16.25 0.99
CA ASN A 169 5.75 -17.53 0.69
C ASN A 169 4.56 -17.73 1.63
N SER A 170 3.56 -18.51 1.20
CA SER A 170 2.45 -18.90 2.07
C SER A 170 2.99 -19.69 3.28
N VAL A 171 2.42 -19.44 4.45
CA VAL A 171 2.75 -20.18 5.65
C VAL A 171 1.95 -21.48 5.65
N GLU A 172 2.63 -22.58 5.36
CA GLU A 172 2.02 -23.91 5.28
C GLU A 172 1.98 -24.56 6.65
N ILE A 173 0.83 -25.11 7.02
CA ILE A 173 0.63 -25.79 8.30
C ILE A 173 -0.17 -27.06 8.08
N SER A 174 0.45 -28.19 8.41
CA SER A 174 -0.19 -29.50 8.41
C SER A 174 -0.49 -29.91 9.86
N PRO A 175 -1.74 -29.84 10.31
CA PRO A 175 -2.11 -30.26 11.66
C PRO A 175 -1.78 -31.75 11.88
N PRO A 176 -1.34 -32.13 13.08
CA PRO A 176 -1.10 -33.54 13.39
C PRO A 176 -2.39 -34.35 13.20
N PRO A 177 -2.30 -35.59 12.73
CA PRO A 177 -3.46 -36.46 12.59
C PRO A 177 -4.15 -36.68 13.93
N SER A 178 -5.48 -36.73 13.93
CA SER A 178 -6.24 -37.07 15.14
C SER A 178 -5.90 -38.47 15.61
N ILE A 179 -5.58 -38.62 16.90
CA ILE A 179 -5.31 -39.91 17.54
C ILE A 179 -6.61 -40.71 17.75
N ARG A 180 -7.76 -40.06 17.73
CA ARG A 180 -9.06 -40.68 17.93
C ARG A 180 -9.86 -40.73 16.63
N PRO A 181 -10.29 -41.93 16.17
CA PRO A 181 -11.17 -42.03 15.00
C PRO A 181 -12.45 -41.18 15.16
N GLY A 182 -12.83 -40.45 14.11
CA GLY A 182 -14.06 -39.65 14.09
C GLY A 182 -13.98 -38.29 14.82
N VAL A 183 -12.83 -37.92 15.38
CA VAL A 183 -12.65 -36.63 16.06
C VAL A 183 -11.76 -35.72 15.18
N THR A 184 -12.31 -34.64 14.67
CA THR A 184 -11.55 -33.56 14.03
C THR A 184 -10.99 -32.66 15.13
N LEU A 185 -9.68 -32.58 15.26
CA LEU A 185 -9.04 -31.64 16.18
C LEU A 185 -9.22 -30.21 15.66
N ARG A 186 -9.69 -29.31 16.51
CA ARG A 186 -9.60 -27.87 16.21
C ARG A 186 -8.13 -27.47 16.20
N PHE A 187 -7.69 -27.07 15.04
CA PHE A 187 -6.34 -26.55 14.84
C PHE A 187 -6.32 -25.03 15.14
N ASN A 188 -5.31 -24.60 15.89
CA ASN A 188 -5.06 -23.18 16.11
C ASN A 188 -3.78 -22.77 15.36
N PRO A 189 -3.86 -22.00 14.26
CA PRO A 189 -2.69 -21.59 13.49
C PRO A 189 -1.70 -20.75 14.29
N GLU A 190 -2.17 -20.09 15.36
CA GLU A 190 -1.30 -19.30 16.25
C GLU A 190 -0.30 -20.15 17.07
N THR A 191 -0.35 -21.47 17.00
CA THR A 191 0.70 -22.33 17.57
C THR A 191 1.94 -22.39 16.69
N ASN A 192 1.81 -22.06 15.39
CA ASN A 192 2.93 -22.03 14.44
C ASN A 192 3.71 -20.71 14.59
N ALA A 193 5.05 -20.82 14.67
CA ALA A 193 5.93 -19.68 14.91
C ALA A 193 5.96 -18.69 13.73
N GLU A 194 5.89 -19.22 12.50
CA GLU A 194 5.91 -18.38 11.28
C GLU A 194 4.59 -17.64 11.11
N TYR A 195 3.45 -18.28 11.36
CA TYR A 195 2.15 -17.63 11.41
C TYR A 195 2.13 -16.47 12.42
N LYS A 196 2.61 -16.70 13.66
CA LYS A 196 2.74 -15.65 14.67
C LYS A 196 3.58 -14.49 14.20
N LYS A 197 4.73 -14.79 13.59
CA LYS A 197 5.67 -13.78 13.08
C LYS A 197 4.98 -12.83 12.11
N TYR A 198 4.27 -13.36 11.11
CA TYR A 198 3.62 -12.49 10.11
C TYR A 198 2.37 -11.81 10.65
N LYS A 199 1.63 -12.45 11.55
CA LYS A 199 0.53 -11.80 12.25
C LYS A 199 1.03 -10.61 13.08
N GLN A 200 2.11 -10.77 13.84
CA GLN A 200 2.71 -9.71 14.62
C GLN A 200 3.26 -8.59 13.73
N LEU A 201 3.94 -8.92 12.63
CA LEU A 201 4.42 -7.92 11.67
C LEU A 201 3.26 -7.13 11.07
N GLY A 202 2.17 -7.79 10.68
CA GLY A 202 0.99 -7.14 10.14
C GLY A 202 0.33 -6.20 11.13
N GLU A 203 0.20 -6.61 12.39
CA GLU A 203 -0.33 -5.77 13.46
C GLU A 203 0.58 -4.59 13.78
N GLU A 204 1.90 -4.79 13.76
CA GLU A 204 2.88 -3.71 13.92
C GLU A 204 2.74 -2.67 12.81
N ILE A 205 2.68 -3.10 11.54
CA ILE A 205 2.48 -2.21 10.39
C ILE A 205 1.18 -1.41 10.57
N ARG A 206 0.08 -2.08 10.91
CA ARG A 206 -1.22 -1.45 11.13
C ARG A 206 -1.15 -0.37 12.22
N GLN A 207 -0.58 -0.71 13.38
CA GLN A 207 -0.47 0.20 14.51
C GLN A 207 0.41 1.42 14.17
N ILE A 208 1.53 1.20 13.49
CA ILE A 208 2.45 2.27 13.11
C ILE A 208 1.77 3.21 12.11
N LEU A 209 1.15 2.69 11.04
CA LEU A 209 0.47 3.54 10.05
C LEU A 209 -0.67 4.34 10.67
N VAL A 210 -1.48 3.74 11.56
CA VAL A 210 -2.55 4.46 12.25
C VAL A 210 -1.99 5.57 13.14
N LYS A 211 -0.97 5.27 13.95
CA LYS A 211 -0.36 6.25 14.85
C LYS A 211 0.28 7.41 14.08
N VAL A 212 1.14 7.09 13.10
CA VAL A 212 1.88 8.14 12.36
C VAL A 212 0.93 8.99 11.51
N ARG A 213 -0.17 8.40 10.99
CA ARG A 213 -1.26 9.15 10.36
C ARG A 213 -1.89 10.16 11.33
N ASP A 214 -2.22 9.71 12.54
CA ASP A 214 -2.89 10.57 13.52
C ASP A 214 -1.96 11.71 13.96
N ASP A 215 -0.69 11.40 14.21
CA ASP A 215 0.35 12.41 14.50
C ASP A 215 0.53 13.41 13.34
N ALA A 216 0.48 12.94 12.08
CA ALA A 216 0.59 13.81 10.91
C ALA A 216 -0.63 14.73 10.76
N ARG A 217 -1.83 14.22 11.00
CA ARG A 217 -3.07 15.01 10.95
C ARG A 217 -3.10 16.05 12.07
N GLU A 218 -2.71 15.67 13.28
CA GLU A 218 -2.64 16.59 14.41
C GLU A 218 -1.68 17.76 14.13
N LYS A 219 -0.50 17.49 13.55
CA LYS A 219 0.44 18.53 13.14
C LYS A 219 -0.15 19.49 12.11
N ILE A 220 -0.90 18.96 11.13
CA ILE A 220 -1.58 19.77 10.10
C ILE A 220 -2.67 20.64 10.74
N GLU A 221 -3.47 20.07 11.63
CA GLU A 221 -4.54 20.79 12.34
C GLU A 221 -3.96 21.90 13.24
N GLN A 222 -2.88 21.61 13.97
CA GLN A 222 -2.18 22.61 14.79
C GLN A 222 -1.59 23.73 13.94
N ALA A 223 -1.03 23.42 12.76
CA ALA A 223 -0.50 24.43 11.84
C ALA A 223 -1.60 25.28 11.19
N ALA A 224 -2.78 24.70 10.97
CA ALA A 224 -3.95 25.37 10.40
C ALA A 224 -4.81 26.12 11.44
N ALA A 225 -4.60 25.85 12.73
CA ALA A 225 -5.35 26.48 13.80
C ALA A 225 -5.20 28.02 13.74
N PRO A 226 -6.30 28.79 13.84
CA PRO A 226 -6.22 30.24 13.84
C PRO A 226 -5.35 30.71 15.01
N LYS A 227 -4.29 31.44 14.70
CA LYS A 227 -3.41 32.01 15.72
C LYS A 227 -4.22 32.97 16.58
N THR A 228 -4.26 32.73 17.89
CA THR A 228 -4.99 33.58 18.84
C THR A 228 -4.33 34.94 18.88
N ALA A 229 -5.14 36.00 18.73
CA ALA A 229 -4.64 37.34 18.92
C ALA A 229 -4.24 37.55 20.38
N VAL A 230 -3.01 38.03 20.61
CA VAL A 230 -2.46 38.33 21.93
C VAL A 230 -2.09 39.79 22.03
N SER A 231 -2.16 40.36 23.24
CA SER A 231 -1.67 41.70 23.48
C SER A 231 -0.15 41.68 23.60
N CYS A 232 0.52 42.47 22.77
CA CYS A 232 1.98 42.55 22.79
C CYS A 232 2.47 43.20 24.10
N PRO A 233 3.32 42.54 24.87
CA PRO A 233 3.82 43.10 26.12
C PRO A 233 4.77 44.29 25.92
N TYR A 234 5.27 44.52 24.69
CA TYR A 234 6.23 45.57 24.39
C TYR A 234 5.57 46.85 23.84
N CYS A 235 4.54 46.73 23.00
CA CYS A 235 3.88 47.88 22.37
C CYS A 235 2.39 48.00 22.68
N GLY A 236 1.80 47.03 23.40
CA GLY A 236 0.39 47.03 23.77
C GLY A 236 -0.60 46.72 22.64
N ALA A 237 -0.13 46.51 21.40
CA ALA A 237 -0.98 46.20 20.28
C ALA A 237 -1.55 44.77 20.38
N THR A 238 -2.82 44.58 20.06
CA THR A 238 -3.43 43.24 19.91
C THR A 238 -3.16 42.77 18.49
N THR A 239 -2.36 41.73 18.37
CA THR A 239 -1.96 41.13 17.07
C THR A 239 -1.79 39.63 17.18
N THR A 240 -1.84 38.95 16.03
CA THR A 240 -1.45 37.55 15.94
C THR A 240 0.06 37.44 15.74
N PRO A 241 0.74 36.46 16.38
CA PRO A 241 2.17 36.24 16.14
C PRO A 241 2.43 35.96 14.64
N ASP A 242 3.48 36.58 14.08
CA ASP A 242 3.95 36.27 12.72
C ASP A 242 4.57 34.86 12.62
N ALA A 243 5.17 34.53 11.48
CA ALA A 243 5.82 33.20 11.25
C ALA A 243 7.01 32.95 12.20
N SER A 244 7.61 34.01 12.76
CA SER A 244 8.73 33.96 13.71
C SER A 244 8.28 34.04 15.16
N GLY A 245 6.98 34.10 15.43
CA GLY A 245 6.42 34.25 16.79
C GLY A 245 6.51 35.68 17.32
N CYS A 246 6.74 36.67 16.46
CA CYS A 246 6.95 38.06 16.83
C CYS A 246 5.72 38.96 16.58
N CYS A 247 5.68 40.11 17.24
CA CYS A 247 4.65 41.11 17.01
C CYS A 247 4.85 41.80 15.67
N GLU A 248 3.80 41.79 14.82
CA GLU A 248 3.79 42.42 13.51
C GLU A 248 4.08 43.93 13.53
N TYR A 249 3.78 44.61 14.64
CA TYR A 249 3.96 46.06 14.80
C TYR A 249 5.30 46.48 15.32
N CYS A 250 5.90 45.74 16.28
CA CYS A 250 7.15 46.15 16.90
C CYS A 250 8.27 45.11 16.84
N GLY A 251 8.01 43.92 16.29
CA GLY A 251 8.99 42.83 16.17
C GLY A 251 9.35 42.13 17.50
N GLY A 252 8.71 42.52 18.62
CA GLY A 252 8.96 41.85 19.90
C GLY A 252 8.38 40.45 19.97
N ALA A 253 9.08 39.51 20.61
CA ALA A 253 8.63 38.12 20.74
C ALA A 253 7.32 38.03 21.53
N LEU A 254 6.31 37.36 20.98
CA LEU A 254 4.98 37.20 21.58
C LEU A 254 4.77 35.82 22.23
N MET A 255 5.72 34.90 22.04
CA MET A 255 5.73 33.59 22.72
C MET A 255 6.90 33.56 23.70
N GLY A 256 6.59 33.35 24.95
CA GLY A 256 7.48 33.03 26.05
C GLY A 256 7.24 31.62 26.54
#